data_4c70d70ec10f38fa477da8896ecd4a94
#
_entry.id   4c70d70ec10f38fa477da8896ecd4a94
#
_cell.length_a   1.000
_cell.length_b   1.000
_cell.length_c   1.000
_cell.angle_alpha   90.00
_cell.angle_beta   90.00
_cell.angle_gamma   90.00
#
_symmetry.space_group_name_H-M   'P 1'
#
loop_
_entity.id
_entity.type
_entity.pdbx_description
1 polymer ?
#
loop_
_entity_poly.entity_id
_entity_poly.type
_entity_poly.pdbx_seq_one_letter_code
_entity_poly.pdbx_strand_id
1 'polypeptide(L)'
;RLDRYVAKLQTLQSSAIDLTAIPQPLTAEEIADANKDLTKQRQQWLKTATRELKALSWPKDLPLPEHAETLQTAVTRTRNEVAQLTEQNIQASHRLKEFVKDTQAQLANGQLKQAIQNLAQARKLQKLGYRECDAEINTLSSELGEMRDWQNYATEPKRQTLIDLLQSLVEQPLAPPDQAERLKQLRQQWNDLG
;
A
#
# COMPACT_ATOMS: atom_id res chain seq x y z
N ARG A 1 -20.73 50.93 -6.75
CA ARG A 1 -20.68 49.42 -6.90
C ARG A 1 -19.50 49.03 -7.79
N LEU A 2 -19.31 49.64 -8.97
CA LEU A 2 -18.17 49.37 -9.88
C LEU A 2 -16.81 49.54 -9.19
N ASP A 3 -16.62 50.62 -8.42
CA ASP A 3 -15.36 50.93 -7.74
C ASP A 3 -14.94 49.82 -6.71
N ARG A 4 -15.94 49.20 -6.06
CA ARG A 4 -15.68 48.06 -5.16
C ARG A 4 -15.24 46.81 -5.93
N TYR A 5 -15.69 46.62 -7.16
CA TYR A 5 -15.30 45.49 -7.99
C TYR A 5 -13.93 45.68 -8.62
N VAL A 6 -13.62 46.91 -9.05
CA VAL A 6 -12.30 47.29 -9.54
C VAL A 6 -11.23 47.10 -8.41
N ALA A 7 -11.54 47.56 -7.19
CA ALA A 7 -10.66 47.35 -6.05
C ALA A 7 -10.48 45.85 -5.71
N LYS A 8 -11.56 45.03 -5.83
CA LYS A 8 -11.46 43.58 -5.66
C LYS A 8 -10.67 42.86 -6.77
N LEU A 9 -10.82 43.29 -8.02
CA LEU A 9 -10.03 42.82 -9.14
C LEU A 9 -8.54 43.15 -8.96
N GLN A 10 -8.23 44.36 -8.50
CA GLN A 10 -6.85 44.77 -8.17
C GLN A 10 -6.29 43.97 -7.00
N THR A 11 -7.12 43.68 -5.97
CA THR A 11 -6.72 42.82 -4.87
C THR A 11 -6.50 41.36 -5.33
N LEU A 12 -7.26 40.88 -6.30
CA LEU A 12 -7.08 39.57 -6.93
C LEU A 12 -5.82 39.49 -7.80
N GLN A 13 -5.51 40.57 -8.53
CA GLN A 13 -4.27 40.67 -9.30
C GLN A 13 -3.03 40.81 -8.40
N SER A 14 -3.19 41.41 -7.22
CA SER A 14 -2.11 41.57 -6.23
C SER A 14 -2.00 40.41 -5.24
N SER A 15 -3.11 39.73 -4.90
CA SER A 15 -3.06 38.42 -4.24
C SER A 15 -2.79 37.39 -5.34
N ALA A 16 -1.53 37.18 -5.65
CA ALA A 16 -1.11 36.10 -6.52
C ALA A 16 -1.60 34.78 -5.89
N ILE A 17 -2.85 34.37 -6.26
CA ILE A 17 -3.23 32.97 -6.11
C ILE A 17 -2.14 32.24 -6.88
N ASP A 18 -1.29 31.55 -6.15
CA ASP A 18 -0.20 30.82 -6.77
C ASP A 18 -0.76 29.65 -7.57
N LEU A 19 -1.09 29.93 -8.84
CA LEU A 19 -1.63 28.92 -9.75
C LEU A 19 -0.62 27.78 -9.97
N THR A 20 0.66 28.02 -9.66
CA THR A 20 1.69 26.99 -9.71
C THR A 20 1.52 25.98 -8.57
N ALA A 21 0.83 26.34 -7.50
CA ALA A 21 0.50 25.46 -6.38
C ALA A 21 -0.73 24.57 -6.65
N ILE A 22 -1.40 24.70 -7.80
CA ILE A 22 -2.55 23.84 -8.15
C ILE A 22 -2.03 22.42 -8.38
N PRO A 23 -2.52 21.43 -7.62
CA PRO A 23 -2.08 20.04 -7.79
C PRO A 23 -2.46 19.52 -9.18
N GLN A 24 -1.57 18.78 -9.80
CA GLN A 24 -1.87 18.07 -11.03
C GLN A 24 -2.99 17.04 -10.81
N PRO A 25 -3.83 16.77 -11.83
CA PRO A 25 -4.83 15.71 -11.76
C PRO A 25 -4.17 14.36 -11.43
N LEU A 26 -4.83 13.57 -10.61
CA LEU A 26 -4.40 12.20 -10.33
C LEU A 26 -4.95 11.24 -11.38
N THR A 27 -4.12 10.31 -11.81
CA THR A 27 -4.54 9.16 -12.62
C THR A 27 -5.24 8.11 -11.75
N ALA A 28 -5.95 7.18 -12.36
CA ALA A 28 -6.59 6.08 -11.65
C ALA A 28 -5.57 5.18 -10.92
N GLU A 29 -4.37 5.00 -11.50
CA GLU A 29 -3.29 4.24 -10.88
C GLU A 29 -2.73 4.96 -9.65
N GLU A 30 -2.49 6.29 -9.75
CA GLU A 30 -2.03 7.09 -8.62
C GLU A 30 -3.04 7.13 -7.47
N ILE A 31 -4.34 7.07 -7.77
CA ILE A 31 -5.39 6.96 -6.75
C ILE A 31 -5.36 5.58 -6.10
N ALA A 32 -5.19 4.51 -6.89
CA ALA A 32 -5.16 3.13 -6.40
C ALA A 32 -3.94 2.85 -5.51
N ASP A 33 -2.78 3.45 -5.85
CA ASP A 33 -1.51 3.29 -5.12
C ASP A 33 -1.26 4.43 -4.11
N ALA A 34 -2.25 5.29 -3.88
CA ALA A 34 -2.09 6.46 -3.02
C ALA A 34 -1.82 6.06 -1.56
N ASN A 35 -0.84 6.72 -0.97
CA ASN A 35 -0.57 6.64 0.45
C ASN A 35 -1.40 7.67 1.26
N LYS A 36 -1.45 7.50 2.58
CA LYS A 36 -2.15 8.44 3.48
C LYS A 36 -1.61 9.87 3.41
N ASP A 37 -0.34 10.05 3.09
CA ASP A 37 0.28 11.38 3.07
C ASP A 37 -0.18 12.18 1.84
N LEU A 38 -0.36 11.55 0.68
CA LEU A 38 -0.95 12.18 -0.48
C LEU A 38 -2.38 12.69 -0.19
N THR A 39 -3.17 11.88 0.50
CA THR A 39 -4.53 12.27 0.90
C THR A 39 -4.51 13.51 1.80
N LYS A 40 -3.60 13.55 2.80
CA LYS A 40 -3.44 14.71 3.70
C LYS A 40 -3.02 15.96 2.93
N GLN A 41 -2.05 15.84 2.01
CA GLN A 41 -1.59 16.96 1.18
C GLN A 41 -2.73 17.54 0.35
N ARG A 42 -3.53 16.68 -0.31
CA ARG A 42 -4.69 17.10 -1.11
C ARG A 42 -5.77 17.76 -0.25
N GLN A 43 -6.05 17.21 0.93
CA GLN A 43 -7.00 17.80 1.89
C GLN A 43 -6.53 19.18 2.37
N GLN A 44 -5.25 19.32 2.68
CA GLN A 44 -4.67 20.60 3.13
C GLN A 44 -4.78 21.67 2.03
N TRP A 45 -4.39 21.33 0.81
CA TRP A 45 -4.53 22.22 -0.33
C TRP A 45 -6.01 22.61 -0.56
N LEU A 46 -6.92 21.64 -0.58
CA LEU A 46 -8.36 21.87 -0.77
C LEU A 46 -8.92 22.81 0.29
N LYS A 47 -8.53 22.67 1.55
CA LYS A 47 -8.93 23.55 2.65
C LYS A 47 -8.47 24.99 2.40
N THR A 48 -7.21 25.18 2.01
CA THR A 48 -6.63 26.50 1.74
C THR A 48 -7.29 27.15 0.53
N ALA A 49 -7.38 26.45 -0.60
CA ALA A 49 -7.99 26.95 -1.83
C ALA A 49 -9.47 27.29 -1.66
N THR A 50 -10.22 26.47 -0.90
CA THR A 50 -11.63 26.74 -0.60
C THR A 50 -11.79 28.01 0.26
N ARG A 51 -10.89 28.24 1.22
CA ARG A 51 -10.88 29.45 2.06
C ARG A 51 -10.61 30.68 1.20
N GLU A 52 -9.67 30.62 0.30
CA GLU A 52 -9.32 31.72 -0.62
C GLU A 52 -10.49 32.07 -1.55
N LEU A 53 -11.11 31.06 -2.19
CA LEU A 53 -12.31 31.28 -3.01
C LEU A 53 -13.46 31.94 -2.21
N LYS A 54 -13.67 31.53 -0.96
CA LYS A 54 -14.68 32.15 -0.10
C LYS A 54 -14.32 33.59 0.26
N ALA A 55 -13.04 33.88 0.52
CA ALA A 55 -12.56 35.22 0.86
C ALA A 55 -12.75 36.22 -0.30
N LEU A 56 -12.75 35.75 -1.55
CA LEU A 56 -13.05 36.58 -2.72
C LEU A 56 -14.41 37.24 -2.63
N SER A 57 -15.40 36.59 -2.01
CA SER A 57 -16.79 37.10 -1.91
C SER A 57 -17.31 37.64 -3.23
N TRP A 58 -17.06 36.89 -4.35
CA TRP A 58 -17.43 37.33 -5.69
C TRP A 58 -18.95 37.37 -5.86
N PRO A 59 -19.53 38.43 -6.52
CA PRO A 59 -20.96 38.51 -6.79
C PRO A 59 -21.41 37.39 -7.73
N LYS A 60 -22.55 36.76 -7.40
CA LYS A 60 -23.11 35.64 -8.17
C LYS A 60 -23.60 36.02 -9.57
N ASP A 61 -23.89 37.29 -9.76
CA ASP A 61 -24.43 37.88 -10.98
C ASP A 61 -23.37 38.35 -11.98
N LEU A 62 -22.10 38.18 -11.66
CA LEU A 62 -20.97 38.49 -12.52
C LEU A 62 -20.17 37.25 -12.91
N PRO A 63 -19.66 37.20 -14.15
CA PRO A 63 -18.79 36.12 -14.57
C PRO A 63 -17.51 36.10 -13.70
N LEU A 64 -17.09 34.91 -13.29
CA LEU A 64 -15.87 34.76 -12.53
C LEU A 64 -14.65 35.19 -13.38
N PRO A 65 -13.66 35.86 -12.79
CA PRO A 65 -12.37 36.04 -13.44
C PRO A 65 -11.73 34.73 -13.81
N GLU A 66 -11.00 34.66 -14.92
CA GLU A 66 -10.37 33.44 -15.44
C GLU A 66 -9.56 32.69 -14.38
N HIS A 67 -8.78 33.40 -13.56
CA HIS A 67 -7.99 32.81 -12.46
C HIS A 67 -8.88 32.20 -11.36
N ALA A 68 -9.99 32.83 -11.02
CA ALA A 68 -10.93 32.30 -10.03
C ALA A 68 -11.70 31.09 -10.58
N GLU A 69 -12.02 31.08 -11.87
CA GLU A 69 -12.66 29.96 -12.56
C GLU A 69 -11.71 28.74 -12.60
N THR A 70 -10.45 28.97 -12.95
CA THR A 70 -9.39 27.93 -12.94
C THR A 70 -9.25 27.33 -11.53
N LEU A 71 -9.18 28.16 -10.49
CA LEU A 71 -9.09 27.70 -9.12
C LEU A 71 -10.35 26.93 -8.68
N GLN A 72 -11.54 27.40 -9.06
CA GLN A 72 -12.82 26.75 -8.78
C GLN A 72 -12.89 25.35 -9.43
N THR A 73 -12.44 25.25 -10.67
CA THR A 73 -12.36 23.99 -11.40
C THR A 73 -11.40 23.03 -10.71
N ALA A 74 -10.22 23.51 -10.32
CA ALA A 74 -9.23 22.73 -9.58
C ALA A 74 -9.75 22.27 -8.21
N VAL A 75 -10.45 23.14 -7.47
CA VAL A 75 -11.09 22.80 -6.19
C VAL A 75 -12.15 21.70 -6.36
N THR A 76 -12.97 21.80 -7.39
CA THR A 76 -14.03 20.81 -7.67
C THR A 76 -13.40 19.44 -8.00
N ARG A 77 -12.39 19.42 -8.87
CA ARG A 77 -11.64 18.23 -9.21
C ARG A 77 -10.97 17.61 -7.98
N THR A 78 -10.18 18.38 -7.25
CA THR A 78 -9.46 17.90 -6.07
C THR A 78 -10.40 17.42 -4.97
N ARG A 79 -11.61 18.00 -4.86
CA ARG A 79 -12.64 17.48 -3.93
C ARG A 79 -13.06 16.06 -4.30
N ASN A 80 -13.27 15.79 -5.58
CA ASN A 80 -13.61 14.45 -6.07
C ASN A 80 -12.45 13.46 -5.85
N GLU A 81 -11.21 13.88 -6.14
CA GLU A 81 -10.01 13.09 -5.87
C GLU A 81 -9.89 12.75 -4.36
N VAL A 82 -10.08 13.74 -3.48
CA VAL A 82 -10.03 13.52 -2.02
C VAL A 82 -11.13 12.57 -1.56
N ALA A 83 -12.33 12.62 -2.14
CA ALA A 83 -13.38 11.66 -1.82
C ALA A 83 -12.99 10.23 -2.20
N GLN A 84 -12.43 10.02 -3.40
CA GLN A 84 -11.94 8.74 -3.86
C GLN A 84 -10.77 8.23 -2.99
N LEU A 85 -9.79 9.09 -2.71
CA LEU A 85 -8.65 8.77 -1.85
C LEU A 85 -9.10 8.39 -0.42
N THR A 86 -10.11 9.07 0.10
CA THR A 86 -10.66 8.77 1.43
C THR A 86 -11.32 7.39 1.46
N GLU A 87 -12.08 7.06 0.43
CA GLU A 87 -12.70 5.74 0.28
C GLU A 87 -11.63 4.64 0.17
N GLN A 88 -10.59 4.85 -0.65
CA GLN A 88 -9.46 3.94 -0.77
C GLN A 88 -8.74 3.74 0.57
N ASN A 89 -8.54 4.82 1.34
CA ASN A 89 -7.91 4.74 2.66
C ASN A 89 -8.74 3.91 3.65
N ILE A 90 -10.08 4.04 3.62
CA ILE A 90 -10.98 3.24 4.46
C ILE A 90 -10.86 1.75 4.08
N GLN A 91 -10.92 1.45 2.79
CA GLN A 91 -10.80 0.09 2.29
C GLN A 91 -9.43 -0.53 2.60
N ALA A 92 -8.34 0.23 2.44
CA ALA A 92 -6.98 -0.21 2.76
C ALA A 92 -6.81 -0.48 4.27
N SER A 93 -7.36 0.39 5.13
CA SER A 93 -7.36 0.17 6.58
C SER A 93 -8.16 -1.07 6.98
N HIS A 94 -9.29 -1.34 6.31
CA HIS A 94 -10.07 -2.54 6.53
C HIS A 94 -9.30 -3.79 6.11
N ARG A 95 -8.73 -3.80 4.91
CA ARG A 95 -7.88 -4.91 4.41
C ARG A 95 -6.69 -5.18 5.33
N LEU A 96 -6.05 -4.13 5.87
CA LEU A 96 -4.96 -4.30 6.82
C LEU A 96 -5.39 -5.11 8.05
N LYS A 97 -6.53 -4.76 8.64
CA LYS A 97 -7.08 -5.48 9.79
C LYS A 97 -7.47 -6.93 9.45
N GLU A 98 -8.02 -7.16 8.25
CA GLU A 98 -8.33 -8.50 7.76
C GLU A 98 -7.05 -9.35 7.61
N PHE A 99 -6.02 -8.83 6.94
CA PHE A 99 -4.75 -9.53 6.79
C PHE A 99 -4.11 -9.88 8.14
N VAL A 100 -4.16 -8.99 9.11
CA VAL A 100 -3.65 -9.25 10.47
C VAL A 100 -4.46 -10.37 11.15
N LYS A 101 -5.80 -10.27 11.11
CA LYS A 101 -6.69 -11.29 11.68
C LYS A 101 -6.50 -12.65 11.03
N ASP A 102 -6.43 -12.70 9.71
CA ASP A 102 -6.21 -13.93 8.95
C ASP A 102 -4.85 -14.54 9.25
N THR A 103 -3.81 -13.69 9.39
CA THR A 103 -2.47 -14.15 9.79
C THR A 103 -2.51 -14.82 11.16
N GLN A 104 -3.20 -14.23 12.14
CA GLN A 104 -3.37 -14.81 13.48
C GLN A 104 -4.07 -16.17 13.42
N ALA A 105 -5.17 -16.25 12.67
CA ALA A 105 -5.93 -17.49 12.53
C ALA A 105 -5.11 -18.60 11.84
N GLN A 106 -4.34 -18.23 10.81
CA GLN A 106 -3.48 -19.16 10.08
C GLN A 106 -2.32 -19.68 10.92
N LEU A 107 -1.71 -18.81 11.75
CA LEU A 107 -0.69 -19.20 12.72
C LEU A 107 -1.25 -20.19 13.73
N ALA A 108 -2.42 -19.90 14.31
CA ALA A 108 -3.08 -20.81 15.26
C ALA A 108 -3.39 -22.18 14.64
N ASN A 109 -3.64 -22.23 13.32
CA ASN A 109 -3.91 -23.45 12.56
C ASN A 109 -2.63 -24.11 11.97
N GLY A 110 -1.43 -23.59 12.23
CA GLY A 110 -0.19 -24.11 11.70
C GLY A 110 0.04 -23.88 10.20
N GLN A 111 -0.74 -22.98 9.58
CA GLN A 111 -0.70 -22.68 8.15
C GLN A 111 0.36 -21.60 7.84
N LEU A 112 1.62 -21.91 8.09
CA LEU A 112 2.75 -20.95 8.01
C LEU A 112 2.87 -20.25 6.66
N LYS A 113 2.68 -20.99 5.55
CA LYS A 113 2.81 -20.42 4.21
C LYS A 113 1.79 -19.33 3.92
N GLN A 114 0.54 -19.55 4.28
CA GLN A 114 -0.53 -18.55 4.14
C GLN A 114 -0.30 -17.37 5.08
N ALA A 115 0.09 -17.63 6.33
CA ALA A 115 0.39 -16.60 7.30
C ALA A 115 1.51 -15.65 6.81
N ILE A 116 2.57 -16.20 6.22
CA ILE A 116 3.66 -15.40 5.61
C ILE A 116 3.14 -14.53 4.46
N GLN A 117 2.28 -15.07 3.60
CA GLN A 117 1.71 -14.32 2.48
C GLN A 117 0.84 -13.16 2.96
N ASN A 118 -0.06 -13.40 3.92
CA ASN A 118 -0.93 -12.36 4.47
C ASN A 118 -0.15 -11.29 5.23
N LEU A 119 0.85 -11.68 6.02
CA LEU A 119 1.72 -10.73 6.69
C LEU A 119 2.51 -9.85 5.70
N ALA A 120 2.93 -10.43 4.57
CA ALA A 120 3.58 -9.66 3.51
C ALA A 120 2.64 -8.62 2.88
N GLN A 121 1.34 -8.92 2.70
CA GLN A 121 0.35 -7.95 2.25
C GLN A 121 0.09 -6.86 3.30
N ALA A 122 -0.03 -7.23 4.58
CA ALA A 122 -0.15 -6.27 5.67
C ALA A 122 1.04 -5.30 5.70
N ARG A 123 2.27 -5.80 5.53
CA ARG A 123 3.48 -4.96 5.47
C ARG A 123 3.54 -4.03 4.26
N LYS A 124 2.94 -4.41 3.11
CA LYS A 124 2.83 -3.49 1.97
C LYS A 124 1.94 -2.30 2.33
N LEU A 125 0.79 -2.53 2.97
CA LEU A 125 -0.09 -1.46 3.43
C LEU A 125 0.58 -0.59 4.51
N GLN A 126 1.34 -1.19 5.42
CA GLN A 126 2.13 -0.47 6.43
C GLN A 126 3.11 0.52 5.78
N LYS A 127 3.80 0.12 4.69
CA LYS A 127 4.71 1.00 3.93
C LYS A 127 3.98 2.17 3.27
N LEU A 128 2.70 2.01 2.92
CA LEU A 128 1.84 3.09 2.40
C LEU A 128 1.30 4.03 3.50
N GLY A 129 1.74 3.86 4.74
CA GLY A 129 1.41 4.74 5.87
C GLY A 129 0.22 4.29 6.72
N TYR A 130 -0.30 3.06 6.52
CA TYR A 130 -1.36 2.48 7.37
C TYR A 130 -0.73 1.81 8.58
N ARG A 131 -0.79 2.47 9.74
CA ARG A 131 -0.06 2.08 10.96
C ARG A 131 -0.95 1.61 12.12
N GLU A 132 -2.22 1.37 11.84
CA GLU A 132 -3.22 1.02 12.85
C GLU A 132 -2.94 -0.32 13.54
N CYS A 133 -2.16 -1.21 12.89
CA CYS A 133 -1.84 -2.56 13.37
C CYS A 133 -0.33 -2.80 13.48
N ASP A 134 0.49 -1.75 13.68
CA ASP A 134 1.95 -1.87 13.73
C ASP A 134 2.42 -2.83 14.84
N ALA A 135 1.82 -2.78 16.01
CA ALA A 135 2.17 -3.64 17.13
C ALA A 135 1.86 -5.11 16.82
N GLU A 136 0.67 -5.40 16.30
CA GLU A 136 0.23 -6.74 15.93
C GLU A 136 1.09 -7.32 14.81
N ILE A 137 1.43 -6.53 13.78
CA ILE A 137 2.30 -6.93 12.67
C ILE A 137 3.71 -7.30 13.20
N ASN A 138 4.25 -6.54 14.15
CA ASN A 138 5.55 -6.82 14.72
C ASN A 138 5.52 -8.11 15.56
N THR A 139 4.50 -8.30 16.40
CA THR A 139 4.32 -9.53 17.18
C THR A 139 4.18 -10.75 16.27
N LEU A 140 3.30 -10.70 15.27
CA LEU A 140 3.12 -11.79 14.31
C LEU A 140 4.39 -12.09 13.50
N SER A 141 5.18 -11.07 13.22
CA SER A 141 6.46 -11.25 12.54
C SER A 141 7.47 -12.02 13.40
N SER A 142 7.50 -11.75 14.71
CA SER A 142 8.36 -12.46 15.66
C SER A 142 7.91 -13.91 15.79
N GLU A 143 6.62 -14.15 16.02
CA GLU A 143 6.02 -15.48 16.15
C GLU A 143 6.28 -16.34 14.89
N LEU A 144 6.08 -15.74 13.70
CA LEU A 144 6.38 -16.40 12.42
C LEU A 144 7.87 -16.74 12.27
N GLY A 145 8.74 -15.83 12.71
CA GLY A 145 10.19 -16.08 12.74
C GLY A 145 10.52 -17.29 13.59
N GLU A 146 10.06 -17.32 14.83
CA GLU A 146 10.26 -18.42 15.77
C GLU A 146 9.74 -19.76 15.22
N MET A 147 8.49 -19.77 14.68
CA MET A 147 7.92 -20.99 14.10
C MET A 147 8.72 -21.50 12.90
N ARG A 148 9.22 -20.60 12.04
CA ARG A 148 10.06 -20.96 10.91
C ARG A 148 11.41 -21.53 11.36
N ASP A 149 12.00 -20.96 12.41
CA ASP A 149 13.26 -21.43 12.95
C ASP A 149 13.10 -22.81 13.58
N TRP A 150 12.00 -23.05 14.31
CA TRP A 150 11.63 -24.37 14.80
C TRP A 150 11.42 -25.38 13.68
N GLN A 151 10.71 -25.01 12.61
CA GLN A 151 10.50 -25.87 11.44
C GLN A 151 11.84 -26.22 10.77
N ASN A 152 12.70 -25.23 10.57
CA ASN A 152 14.03 -25.43 10.00
C ASN A 152 14.87 -26.37 10.88
N TYR A 153 14.90 -26.13 12.18
CA TYR A 153 15.61 -26.98 13.14
C TYR A 153 15.12 -28.43 13.08
N ALA A 154 13.80 -28.64 13.05
CA ALA A 154 13.19 -29.97 12.98
C ALA A 154 13.41 -30.67 11.62
N THR A 155 13.58 -29.93 10.53
CA THR A 155 13.75 -30.46 9.17
C THR A 155 15.22 -30.60 8.77
N GLU A 156 16.15 -29.87 9.40
CA GLU A 156 17.57 -29.85 9.06
C GLU A 156 18.23 -31.24 9.06
N PRO A 157 18.05 -32.11 10.08
CA PRO A 157 18.60 -33.44 10.05
C PRO A 157 18.10 -34.30 8.88
N LYS A 158 16.83 -34.12 8.51
CA LYS A 158 16.23 -34.82 7.37
C LYS A 158 16.79 -34.31 6.04
N ARG A 159 16.96 -32.99 5.92
CA ARG A 159 17.60 -32.38 4.74
C ARG A 159 19.03 -32.85 4.57
N GLN A 160 19.80 -32.91 5.67
CA GLN A 160 21.16 -33.42 5.63
C GLN A 160 21.20 -34.90 5.16
N THR A 161 20.31 -35.75 5.68
CA THR A 161 20.19 -37.14 5.22
C THR A 161 19.89 -37.23 3.73
N LEU A 162 19.04 -36.36 3.17
CA LEU A 162 18.75 -36.33 1.73
C LEU A 162 19.97 -35.88 0.92
N ILE A 163 20.76 -34.93 1.43
CA ILE A 163 22.02 -34.50 0.81
C ILE A 163 23.02 -35.66 0.78
N ASP A 164 23.20 -36.36 1.89
CA ASP A 164 24.10 -37.48 1.99
C ASP A 164 23.70 -38.60 1.03
N LEU A 165 22.40 -38.87 0.88
CA LEU A 165 21.87 -39.84 -0.11
C LEU A 165 22.13 -39.40 -1.56
N LEU A 166 22.01 -38.11 -1.87
CA LEU A 166 22.35 -37.57 -3.18
C LEU A 166 23.84 -37.70 -3.47
N GLN A 167 24.68 -37.40 -2.50
CA GLN A 167 26.13 -37.56 -2.63
C GLN A 167 26.51 -39.04 -2.88
N SER A 168 25.89 -39.95 -2.16
CA SER A 168 26.12 -41.41 -2.35
C SER A 168 25.72 -41.86 -3.76
N LEU A 169 24.66 -41.29 -4.36
CA LEU A 169 24.27 -41.56 -5.75
C LEU A 169 25.25 -41.01 -6.79
N VAL A 170 26.00 -39.97 -6.45
CA VAL A 170 27.08 -39.43 -7.31
C VAL A 170 28.32 -40.30 -7.22
N GLU A 171 28.67 -40.76 -6.02
CA GLU A 171 29.85 -41.61 -5.77
C GLU A 171 29.65 -43.05 -6.28
N GLN A 172 28.44 -43.58 -6.15
CA GLN A 172 28.06 -44.93 -6.57
C GLN A 172 26.80 -44.88 -7.46
N PRO A 173 26.94 -44.50 -8.74
CA PRO A 173 25.81 -44.33 -9.62
C PRO A 173 25.11 -45.66 -9.92
N LEU A 174 23.79 -45.65 -9.86
CA LEU A 174 22.92 -46.75 -10.24
C LEU A 174 22.81 -46.88 -11.78
N ALA A 175 22.16 -47.92 -12.27
CA ALA A 175 21.73 -47.98 -13.68
C ALA A 175 20.87 -46.76 -14.01
N PRO A 176 20.96 -46.20 -15.26
CA PRO A 176 20.32 -44.95 -15.59
C PRO A 176 18.82 -44.86 -15.26
N PRO A 177 17.98 -45.89 -15.49
CA PRO A 177 16.55 -45.81 -15.14
C PRO A 177 16.33 -45.77 -13.62
N ASP A 178 17.10 -46.55 -12.84
CA ASP A 178 16.98 -46.64 -11.38
C ASP A 178 17.48 -45.34 -10.72
N GLN A 179 18.53 -44.76 -11.27
CA GLN A 179 19.05 -43.46 -10.81
C GLN A 179 18.05 -42.35 -11.05
N ALA A 180 17.38 -42.31 -12.20
CA ALA A 180 16.36 -41.32 -12.51
C ALA A 180 15.15 -41.40 -11.53
N GLU A 181 14.70 -42.62 -11.26
CA GLU A 181 13.60 -42.84 -10.29
C GLU A 181 14.02 -42.48 -8.89
N ARG A 182 15.21 -42.81 -8.47
CA ARG A 182 15.73 -42.44 -7.15
C ARG A 182 15.88 -40.94 -6.96
N LEU A 183 16.38 -40.23 -7.96
CA LEU A 183 16.45 -38.75 -7.94
C LEU A 183 15.09 -38.10 -7.85
N LYS A 184 14.09 -38.64 -8.56
CA LYS A 184 12.71 -38.16 -8.48
C LYS A 184 12.12 -38.34 -7.07
N GLN A 185 12.36 -39.50 -6.44
CA GLN A 185 11.93 -39.75 -5.05
C GLN A 185 12.59 -38.81 -4.04
N LEU A 186 13.91 -38.61 -4.13
CA LEU A 186 14.63 -37.69 -3.26
C LEU A 186 14.18 -36.25 -3.43
N ARG A 187 13.92 -35.83 -4.67
CA ARG A 187 13.36 -34.50 -4.96
C ARG A 187 11.96 -34.32 -4.35
N GLN A 188 11.12 -35.36 -4.44
CA GLN A 188 9.79 -35.33 -3.82
C GLN A 188 9.91 -35.21 -2.30
N GLN A 189 10.74 -36.04 -1.66
CA GLN A 189 11.00 -35.98 -0.22
C GLN A 189 11.53 -34.61 0.23
N TRP A 190 12.41 -33.98 -0.57
CA TRP A 190 12.91 -32.64 -0.31
C TRP A 190 11.78 -31.59 -0.35
N ASN A 191 10.93 -31.67 -1.36
CA ASN A 191 9.78 -30.76 -1.49
C ASN A 191 8.75 -30.92 -0.35
N ASP A 192 8.60 -32.14 0.16
CA ASP A 192 7.67 -32.45 1.26
C ASP A 192 8.16 -31.93 2.62
N LEU A 193 9.45 -31.57 2.72
CA LEU A 193 10.02 -30.93 3.92
C LEU A 193 9.73 -29.42 4.01
N GLY A 194 9.20 -28.79 2.97
CA GLY A 194 8.79 -27.37 2.94
C GLY A 194 9.78 -26.47 2.27
#